data_4dc8f7a98896e2e06cd83e50534f7e88
#
_entry.id   4dc8f7a98896e2e06cd83e50534f7e88
#
_cell.length_a   1.000
_cell.length_b   1.000
_cell.length_c   1.000
_cell.angle_alpha   90.00
_cell.angle_beta   90.00
_cell.angle_gamma   90.00
#
_symmetry.space_group_name_H-M   'P 1'
#
loop_
_entity.id
_entity.type
_entity.pdbx_description
1 polymer ?
#
loop_
_entity_poly.entity_id
_entity_poly.type
_entity_poly.pdbx_seq_one_letter_code
_entity_poly.pdbx_strand_id
1 'polypeptide(L)'
;MPITEEITERLGNSVTCLRQKYLTEEMLSIIGNMDVLVGVRLHSLIHAAIMDVPMIGISYDPKVNSFMKSMGMKALCSVYDFEGEYLCEEFGSVLENREKILEKVKKHRDILVGRLNLNEQLIKGLLEGEEKICE
;
A
#
# COMPACT_ATOMS: atom_id res chain seq x y z
N MET A 1 -1.65 -15.98 -23.13
CA MET A 1 -0.79 -14.79 -22.98
C MET A 1 -1.01 -14.18 -21.60
N PRO A 2 0.00 -13.85 -20.81
CA PRO A 2 -0.23 -13.16 -19.54
C PRO A 2 -0.88 -11.80 -19.82
N ILE A 3 -1.81 -11.40 -18.96
CA ILE A 3 -2.52 -10.09 -19.06
C ILE A 3 -1.54 -8.91 -19.21
N THR A 4 -0.39 -9.01 -18.54
CA THR A 4 0.66 -7.99 -18.60
C THR A 4 1.21 -7.78 -20.01
N GLU A 5 1.34 -8.83 -20.81
CA GLU A 5 1.80 -8.73 -22.20
C GLU A 5 0.76 -8.06 -23.07
N GLU A 6 -0.51 -8.42 -22.89
CA GLU A 6 -1.62 -7.79 -23.61
C GLU A 6 -1.70 -6.28 -23.32
N ILE A 7 -1.56 -5.88 -22.06
CA ILE A 7 -1.54 -4.46 -21.68
C ILE A 7 -0.35 -3.75 -22.31
N THR A 8 0.85 -4.36 -22.26
CA THR A 8 2.06 -3.77 -22.82
C THR A 8 1.95 -3.59 -24.34
N GLU A 9 1.36 -4.55 -25.04
CA GLU A 9 1.13 -4.44 -26.48
C GLU A 9 0.15 -3.31 -26.83
N ARG A 10 -0.93 -3.17 -26.07
CA ARG A 10 -1.94 -2.12 -26.30
C ARG A 10 -1.41 -0.71 -26.01
N LEU A 11 -0.59 -0.54 -24.99
CA LEU A 11 -0.07 0.74 -24.54
C LEU A 11 1.30 1.09 -25.14
N GLY A 12 1.99 0.11 -25.73
CA GLY A 12 3.27 0.29 -26.41
C GLY A 12 4.34 0.89 -25.50
N ASN A 13 5.05 1.89 -25.99
CA ASN A 13 6.15 2.53 -25.27
C ASN A 13 5.72 3.48 -24.12
N SER A 14 4.42 3.62 -23.90
CA SER A 14 3.89 4.47 -22.82
C SER A 14 3.99 3.82 -21.44
N VAL A 15 4.32 2.53 -21.38
CA VAL A 15 4.41 1.77 -20.14
C VAL A 15 5.71 1.00 -20.03
N THR A 16 6.20 0.88 -18.81
CA THR A 16 7.31 -0.02 -18.46
C THR A 16 6.77 -1.22 -17.68
N CYS A 17 7.03 -2.41 -18.18
CA CYS A 17 6.62 -3.63 -17.52
C CYS A 17 7.77 -4.25 -16.73
N LEU A 18 7.55 -4.49 -15.43
CA LEU A 18 8.49 -5.20 -14.57
C LEU A 18 8.28 -6.72 -14.78
N ARG A 19 9.22 -7.38 -15.47
CA ARG A 19 9.09 -8.79 -15.89
C ARG A 19 9.89 -9.78 -15.04
N GLN A 20 10.84 -9.28 -14.27
CA GLN A 20 11.69 -10.11 -13.41
C GLN A 20 11.16 -10.17 -11.98
N LYS A 21 11.70 -11.09 -11.19
CA LYS A 21 11.47 -11.13 -9.75
C LYS A 21 12.40 -10.13 -9.08
N TYR A 22 11.85 -9.33 -8.20
CA TYR A 22 12.58 -8.36 -7.39
C TYR A 22 12.57 -8.79 -5.94
N LEU A 23 13.65 -8.48 -5.22
CA LEU A 23 13.67 -8.57 -3.77
C LEU A 23 12.74 -7.51 -3.16
N THR A 24 12.38 -7.67 -1.90
CA THR A 24 11.47 -6.74 -1.22
C THR A 24 12.04 -5.32 -1.19
N GLU A 25 13.33 -5.18 -0.92
CA GLU A 25 14.04 -3.90 -0.89
C GLU A 25 14.06 -3.21 -2.26
N GLU A 26 14.27 -3.98 -3.32
CA GLU A 26 14.23 -3.47 -4.69
C GLU A 26 12.82 -2.98 -5.05
N MET A 27 11.79 -3.76 -4.68
CA MET A 27 10.40 -3.38 -4.91
C MET A 27 10.01 -2.13 -4.12
N LEU A 28 10.43 -2.00 -2.86
CA LEU A 28 10.24 -0.80 -2.07
C LEU A 28 10.93 0.41 -2.72
N SER A 29 12.16 0.24 -3.21
CA SER A 29 12.88 1.30 -3.92
C SER A 29 12.14 1.73 -5.20
N ILE A 30 11.62 0.79 -5.99
CA ILE A 30 10.83 1.10 -7.18
C ILE A 30 9.57 1.90 -6.79
N ILE A 31 8.82 1.42 -5.79
CA ILE A 31 7.60 2.10 -5.33
C ILE A 31 7.92 3.49 -4.79
N GLY A 32 9.01 3.65 -4.02
CA GLY A 32 9.40 4.94 -3.46
C GLY A 32 9.71 6.03 -4.48
N ASN A 33 9.93 5.66 -5.74
CA ASN A 33 10.13 6.59 -6.85
C ASN A 33 8.85 6.87 -7.67
N MET A 34 7.70 6.38 -7.24
CA MET A 34 6.42 6.64 -7.90
C MET A 34 5.76 7.91 -7.34
N ASP A 35 5.04 8.62 -8.19
CA ASP A 35 4.21 9.76 -7.77
C ASP A 35 2.92 9.32 -7.10
N VAL A 36 2.30 8.25 -7.62
CA VAL A 36 1.08 7.62 -7.11
C VAL A 36 1.14 6.12 -7.38
N LEU A 37 0.70 5.32 -6.42
CA LEU A 37 0.51 3.88 -6.61
C LEU A 37 -0.98 3.56 -6.70
N VAL A 38 -1.39 2.87 -7.76
CA VAL A 38 -2.72 2.26 -7.87
C VAL A 38 -2.58 0.77 -7.57
N GLY A 39 -3.24 0.30 -6.52
CA GLY A 39 -3.07 -1.06 -6.03
C GLY A 39 -4.38 -1.81 -5.78
N VAL A 40 -4.44 -3.05 -6.27
CA VAL A 40 -5.49 -4.03 -5.94
C VAL A 40 -5.02 -4.92 -4.79
N ARG A 41 -3.71 -5.21 -4.72
CA ARG A 41 -3.12 -6.09 -3.71
C ARG A 41 -2.77 -5.32 -2.44
N LEU A 42 -3.17 -5.84 -1.28
CA LEU A 42 -2.91 -5.22 0.03
C LEU A 42 -1.42 -4.90 0.25
N HIS A 43 -0.50 -5.82 -0.09
CA HIS A 43 0.92 -5.61 0.13
C HIS A 43 1.49 -4.44 -0.68
N SER A 44 1.01 -4.18 -1.90
CA SER A 44 1.44 -3.01 -2.67
C SER A 44 1.04 -1.70 -1.99
N LEU A 45 -0.15 -1.65 -1.39
CA LEU A 45 -0.62 -0.48 -0.64
C LEU A 45 0.17 -0.29 0.66
N ILE A 46 0.52 -1.38 1.36
CA ILE A 46 1.39 -1.32 2.54
C ILE A 46 2.77 -0.77 2.15
N HIS A 47 3.35 -1.25 1.06
CA HIS A 47 4.64 -0.75 0.56
C HIS A 47 4.58 0.74 0.21
N ALA A 48 3.51 1.20 -0.43
CA ALA A 48 3.30 2.62 -0.70
C ALA A 48 3.26 3.45 0.59
N ALA A 49 2.55 2.97 1.62
CA ALA A 49 2.50 3.65 2.91
C ALA A 49 3.88 3.70 3.62
N ILE A 50 4.69 2.64 3.51
CA ILE A 50 6.06 2.60 4.06
C ILE A 50 6.96 3.60 3.34
N MET A 51 6.82 3.71 2.03
CA MET A 51 7.68 4.55 1.18
C MET A 51 7.17 5.99 1.02
N ASP A 52 6.15 6.39 1.78
CA ASP A 52 5.55 7.73 1.69
C ASP A 52 5.05 8.07 0.27
N VAL A 53 4.41 7.10 -0.39
CA VAL A 53 3.83 7.28 -1.71
C VAL A 53 2.30 7.35 -1.60
N PRO A 54 1.67 8.36 -2.21
CA PRO A 54 0.21 8.41 -2.30
C PRO A 54 -0.33 7.17 -2.99
N MET A 55 -1.48 6.67 -2.53
CA MET A 55 -2.03 5.42 -3.04
C MET A 55 -3.52 5.49 -3.31
N ILE A 56 -3.95 4.77 -4.33
CA ILE A 56 -5.34 4.53 -4.67
C ILE A 56 -5.59 3.03 -4.52
N GLY A 57 -6.44 2.64 -3.59
CA GLY A 57 -6.79 1.24 -3.37
C GLY A 57 -8.06 0.85 -4.13
N ILE A 58 -8.00 -0.20 -4.94
CA ILE A 58 -9.16 -0.82 -5.57
C ILE A 58 -9.47 -2.10 -4.79
N SER A 59 -10.64 -2.18 -4.21
CA SER A 59 -10.99 -3.27 -3.29
C SER A 59 -11.52 -4.50 -4.01
N TYR A 60 -10.97 -5.65 -3.70
CA TYR A 60 -11.54 -6.96 -4.03
C TYR A 60 -11.76 -7.81 -2.76
N ASP A 61 -11.23 -7.37 -1.63
CA ASP A 61 -11.20 -8.10 -0.35
C ASP A 61 -11.41 -7.09 0.79
N PRO A 62 -12.19 -7.42 1.83
CA PRO A 62 -12.39 -6.57 3.00
C PRO A 62 -11.10 -6.09 3.68
N LYS A 63 -9.98 -6.82 3.54
CA LYS A 63 -8.67 -6.41 4.06
C LYS A 63 -8.16 -5.13 3.42
N VAL A 64 -8.39 -4.93 2.11
CA VAL A 64 -8.01 -3.69 1.41
C VAL A 64 -8.81 -2.52 1.98
N ASN A 65 -10.13 -2.67 2.13
CA ASN A 65 -10.98 -1.65 2.73
C ASN A 65 -10.55 -1.30 4.16
N SER A 66 -10.27 -2.31 4.97
CA SER A 66 -9.82 -2.14 6.36
C SER A 66 -8.49 -1.40 6.43
N PHE A 67 -7.54 -1.75 5.57
CA PHE A 67 -6.25 -1.08 5.48
C PHE A 67 -6.41 0.39 5.05
N MET A 68 -7.12 0.65 3.95
CA MET A 68 -7.35 2.01 3.47
C MET A 68 -8.02 2.87 4.56
N LYS A 69 -8.99 2.31 5.28
CA LYS A 69 -9.63 2.98 6.42
C LYS A 69 -8.64 3.27 7.55
N SER A 70 -7.73 2.33 7.87
CA SER A 70 -6.70 2.53 8.89
C SER A 70 -5.69 3.61 8.51
N MET A 71 -5.50 3.86 7.22
CA MET A 71 -4.72 4.97 6.68
C MET A 71 -5.52 6.27 6.55
N GLY A 72 -6.75 6.31 7.08
CA GLY A 72 -7.66 7.44 6.99
C GLY A 72 -8.18 7.72 5.58
N MET A 73 -8.13 6.74 4.70
CA MET A 73 -8.53 6.80 3.31
C MET A 73 -9.70 5.85 3.03
N LYS A 74 -10.29 5.95 1.86
CA LYS A 74 -11.28 4.98 1.37
C LYS A 74 -10.68 4.26 0.16
N ALA A 75 -11.05 3.00 -0.04
CA ALA A 75 -10.85 2.37 -1.33
C ALA A 75 -11.75 3.07 -2.36
N LEU A 76 -11.24 3.25 -3.58
CA LEU A 76 -11.94 3.97 -4.64
C LEU A 76 -13.27 3.29 -4.99
N CYS A 77 -13.19 2.00 -5.25
CA CYS A 77 -14.34 1.17 -5.64
C CYS A 77 -14.03 -0.31 -5.39
N SER A 78 -15.03 -1.16 -5.62
CA SER A 78 -14.83 -2.59 -5.78
C SER A 78 -14.36 -2.90 -7.21
N VAL A 79 -13.56 -3.96 -7.38
CA VAL A 79 -13.19 -4.47 -8.71
C VAL A 79 -14.42 -4.88 -9.55
N TYR A 80 -15.55 -5.14 -8.89
CA TYR A 80 -16.80 -5.51 -9.55
C TYR A 80 -17.60 -4.31 -10.08
N ASP A 81 -17.35 -3.12 -9.51
CA ASP A 81 -18.02 -1.86 -9.87
C ASP A 81 -16.99 -0.85 -10.42
N PHE A 82 -15.93 -1.36 -11.04
CA PHE A 82 -14.82 -0.54 -11.52
C PHE A 82 -15.19 0.18 -12.83
N GLU A 83 -15.11 1.51 -12.79
CA GLU A 83 -15.20 2.38 -13.95
C GLU A 83 -13.91 3.17 -14.10
N GLY A 84 -13.32 3.14 -15.31
CA GLY A 84 -12.04 3.80 -15.58
C GLY A 84 -12.07 5.31 -15.38
N GLU A 85 -13.22 5.94 -15.60
CA GLU A 85 -13.42 7.38 -15.40
C GLU A 85 -13.20 7.78 -13.94
N TYR A 86 -13.75 7.03 -12.99
CA TYR A 86 -13.53 7.27 -11.55
C TYR A 86 -12.06 7.15 -11.15
N LEU A 87 -11.34 6.22 -11.77
CA LEU A 87 -9.90 6.11 -11.50
C LEU A 87 -9.14 7.34 -12.01
N CYS A 88 -9.48 7.85 -13.19
CA CYS A 88 -8.85 9.04 -13.75
C CYS A 88 -9.12 10.29 -12.90
N GLU A 89 -10.35 10.47 -12.43
CA GLU A 89 -10.74 11.58 -11.55
C GLU A 89 -10.00 11.49 -10.21
N GLU A 90 -10.00 10.31 -9.58
CA GLU A 90 -9.31 10.11 -8.29
C GLU A 90 -7.80 10.29 -8.43
N PHE A 91 -7.20 9.81 -9.53
CA PHE A 91 -5.79 9.99 -9.81
C PHE A 91 -5.43 11.48 -9.93
N GLY A 92 -6.22 12.26 -10.66
CA GLY A 92 -6.06 13.72 -10.74
C GLY A 92 -6.16 14.38 -9.37
N SER A 93 -7.19 14.02 -8.59
CA SER A 93 -7.39 14.54 -7.23
C SER A 93 -6.23 14.20 -6.30
N VAL A 94 -5.68 12.99 -6.39
CA VAL A 94 -4.52 12.56 -5.58
C VAL A 94 -3.27 13.36 -5.93
N LEU A 95 -3.03 13.62 -7.21
CA LEU A 95 -1.89 14.44 -7.65
C LEU A 95 -2.02 15.89 -7.15
N GLU A 96 -3.19 16.50 -7.29
CA GLU A 96 -3.44 17.87 -6.84
C GLU A 96 -3.33 18.04 -5.32
N ASN A 97 -3.72 17.02 -4.56
CA ASN A 97 -3.72 17.04 -3.09
C ASN A 97 -2.57 16.22 -2.47
N ARG A 98 -1.52 15.96 -3.24
CA ARG A 98 -0.42 15.05 -2.89
C ARG A 98 0.15 15.28 -1.49
N GLU A 99 0.47 16.51 -1.16
CA GLU A 99 1.07 16.86 0.14
C GLU A 99 0.15 16.53 1.32
N LYS A 100 -1.13 16.92 1.22
CA LYS A 100 -2.13 16.63 2.26
C LYS A 100 -2.36 15.13 2.46
N ILE A 101 -2.34 14.37 1.35
CA ILE A 101 -2.49 12.92 1.39
C ILE A 101 -1.28 12.30 2.05
N LEU A 102 -0.07 12.75 1.72
CA LEU A 102 1.16 12.27 2.35
C LEU A 102 1.21 12.55 3.85
N GLU A 103 0.85 13.75 4.29
CA GLU A 103 0.75 14.07 5.72
C GLU A 103 -0.21 13.13 6.45
N LYS A 104 -1.36 12.85 5.82
CA LYS A 104 -2.36 11.94 6.36
C LYS A 104 -1.83 10.50 6.45
N VAL A 105 -1.20 10.01 5.39
CA VAL A 105 -0.59 8.68 5.34
C VAL A 105 0.49 8.55 6.42
N LYS A 106 1.42 9.49 6.52
CA LYS A 106 2.47 9.52 7.53
C LYS A 106 1.90 9.44 8.95
N LYS A 107 0.95 10.31 9.26
CA LYS A 107 0.30 10.33 10.59
C LYS A 107 -0.31 8.98 10.97
N HIS A 108 -1.04 8.36 10.05
CA HIS A 108 -1.70 7.08 10.33
C HIS A 108 -0.70 5.92 10.38
N ARG A 109 0.32 5.92 9.51
CA ARG A 109 1.42 4.96 9.56
C ARG A 109 2.13 5.01 10.92
N ASP A 110 2.47 6.20 11.42
CA ASP A 110 3.17 6.35 12.68
C ASP A 110 2.34 5.83 13.88
N ILE A 111 1.01 5.98 13.83
CA ILE A 111 0.10 5.37 14.81
C ILE A 111 0.17 3.83 14.74
N LEU A 112 0.21 3.25 13.52
CA LEU A 112 0.30 1.81 13.36
C LEU A 112 1.65 1.26 13.82
N VAL A 113 2.74 1.96 13.50
CA VAL A 113 4.09 1.62 13.98
C VAL A 113 4.16 1.68 15.52
N GLY A 114 3.56 2.69 16.13
CA GLY A 114 3.48 2.77 17.59
C GLY A 114 2.77 1.58 18.23
N ARG A 115 1.71 1.08 17.61
CA ARG A 115 1.01 -0.14 18.05
C ARG A 115 1.86 -1.40 17.90
N LEU A 116 2.64 -1.51 16.82
CA LEU A 116 3.57 -2.63 16.63
C LEU A 116 4.65 -2.66 17.71
N ASN A 117 5.22 -1.50 18.05
CA ASN A 117 6.21 -1.39 19.10
C ASN A 117 5.65 -1.81 20.48
N LEU A 118 4.37 -1.48 20.76
CA LEU A 118 3.70 -1.94 21.97
C LEU A 118 3.57 -3.48 22.00
N ASN A 119 3.19 -4.09 20.87
CA ASN A 119 3.11 -5.55 20.77
C ASN A 119 4.48 -6.20 21.02
N GLU A 120 5.55 -5.64 20.47
CA GLU A 120 6.91 -6.12 20.69
C GLU A 120 7.28 -6.07 22.19
N GLN A 121 6.98 -4.97 22.87
CA GLN A 121 7.21 -4.84 24.31
C GLN A 121 6.43 -5.87 25.14
N LEU A 122 5.16 -6.11 24.77
CA LEU A 122 4.33 -7.14 25.43
C LEU A 122 4.90 -8.54 25.25
N ILE A 123 5.36 -8.87 24.05
CA ILE A 123 5.98 -10.18 23.77
C ILE A 123 7.27 -10.34 24.56
N LYS A 124 8.15 -9.33 24.57
CA LYS A 124 9.37 -9.35 25.38
C LYS A 124 9.08 -9.54 26.86
N GLY A 125 8.09 -8.83 27.41
CA GLY A 125 7.69 -8.96 28.80
C GLY A 125 7.15 -10.36 29.16
N LEU A 126 6.46 -11.03 28.22
CA LEU A 126 6.01 -12.42 28.40
C LEU A 126 7.20 -13.39 28.43
N LEU A 127 8.16 -13.24 27.50
CA LEU A 127 9.34 -14.10 27.44
C LEU A 127 10.24 -13.94 28.68
N GLU A 128 10.46 -12.71 29.13
CA GLU A 128 11.22 -12.43 30.36
C GLU A 128 10.50 -12.93 31.64
N GLY A 129 9.16 -13.03 31.60
CA GLY A 129 8.36 -13.59 32.69
C GLY A 129 8.43 -15.11 32.77
N GLU A 130 8.59 -15.80 31.65
CA GLU A 130 8.76 -17.26 31.60
C GLU A 130 10.14 -17.70 32.12
N GLU A 131 11.20 -16.91 31.94
CA GLU A 131 12.52 -17.20 32.50
C GLU A 131 12.51 -17.23 34.04
N LYS A 132 11.59 -16.51 34.69
CA LYS A 132 11.45 -16.47 36.18
C LYS A 132 10.66 -17.67 36.75
N ILE A 133 10.00 -18.46 35.93
CA ILE A 133 9.20 -19.62 36.35
C ILE A 133 10.03 -20.92 36.27
N CYS A 134 11.17 -20.91 35.57
CA CYS A 134 12.03 -22.08 35.39
C CYS A 134 13.27 -22.10 36.31
N GLU A 135 13.40 -21.17 37.25
CA GLU A 135 14.36 -21.22 38.39
C GLU A 135 13.63 -21.65 39.68
#